data_923d317ca52c48fe253cb1f3e4c80b37
#
_entry.id   923d317ca52c48fe253cb1f3e4c80b37
#
_cell.length_a   1.000
_cell.length_b   1.000
_cell.length_c   1.000
_cell.angle_alpha   90.00
_cell.angle_beta   90.00
_cell.angle_gamma   90.00
#
_symmetry.space_group_name_H-M   'P 1'
#
loop_
_entity.id
_entity.type
_entity.pdbx_description
1 polymer ?
#
loop_
_entity_poly.entity_id
_entity_poly.type
_entity_poly.pdbx_seq_one_letter_code
_entity_poly.pdbx_strand_id
1 'polypeptide(L)'
;MFKKILQLFNRYFKKLMSTRFTAYQSIEIPIPEQPIPIQHYLRQPQRLVNALVDPSRIQQLSEEVFRLKMRPLNFMSLSIQPTVDMRVWAESNGTIYLRSLNCEILGVDYINQRFALNLKGYLLPEQQVTSTVIKGRADLEVLVDFPPPFSYTPKPILEATGNGLLKSVLLTVKQRLLHQLLADYSRWVILQTREKALEDKSMPLFNPE
;
A
#
# COMPACT_ATOMS: atom_id res chain seq x y z
N MET A 1 -14.76 30.06 -13.16
CA MET A 1 -13.49 29.96 -13.88
C MET A 1 -12.30 30.41 -13.02
N PHE A 2 -12.35 31.56 -12.37
CA PHE A 2 -11.30 32.17 -11.53
C PHE A 2 -10.86 31.25 -10.34
N LYS A 3 -11.79 30.62 -9.63
CA LYS A 3 -11.48 29.68 -8.51
C LYS A 3 -10.64 28.47 -8.93
N LYS A 4 -10.86 27.92 -10.12
CA LYS A 4 -10.08 26.79 -10.66
C LYS A 4 -8.65 27.21 -11.04
N ILE A 5 -8.50 28.41 -11.61
CA ILE A 5 -7.19 28.97 -11.96
C ILE A 5 -6.39 29.31 -10.70
N LEU A 6 -7.04 29.89 -9.68
CA LEU A 6 -6.42 30.19 -8.40
C LEU A 6 -5.98 28.91 -7.65
N GLN A 7 -6.78 27.84 -7.73
CA GLN A 7 -6.42 26.51 -7.15
C GLN A 7 -5.25 25.88 -7.92
N LEU A 8 -5.21 25.98 -9.24
CA LEU A 8 -4.09 25.49 -10.06
C LEU A 8 -2.81 26.31 -9.79
N PHE A 9 -2.94 27.64 -9.70
CA PHE A 9 -1.82 28.53 -9.41
C PHE A 9 -1.26 28.29 -8.00
N ASN A 10 -2.13 28.13 -7.01
CA ASN A 10 -1.75 27.81 -5.63
C ASN A 10 -1.09 26.41 -5.53
N ARG A 11 -1.56 25.46 -6.32
CA ARG A 11 -0.98 24.11 -6.41
C ARG A 11 0.39 24.11 -7.09
N TYR A 12 0.58 24.98 -8.10
CA TYR A 12 1.84 25.13 -8.82
C TYR A 12 2.88 25.87 -7.97
N PHE A 13 2.48 26.95 -7.28
CA PHE A 13 3.34 27.72 -6.39
C PHE A 13 3.75 26.92 -5.15
N LYS A 14 2.83 26.10 -4.61
CA LYS A 14 3.08 25.17 -3.51
C LYS A 14 4.12 24.10 -3.90
N LYS A 15 4.15 23.67 -5.15
CA LYS A 15 5.11 22.70 -5.68
C LYS A 15 6.52 23.29 -5.85
N LEU A 16 6.65 24.61 -6.07
CA LEU A 16 7.94 25.28 -6.25
C LEU A 16 8.71 25.49 -4.93
N MET A 17 8.02 25.60 -3.81
CA MET A 17 8.61 25.91 -2.50
C MET A 17 8.74 24.69 -1.58
N SER A 18 8.13 23.54 -1.94
CA SER A 18 8.15 22.36 -1.10
C SER A 18 9.42 21.52 -1.30
N THR A 19 9.92 20.95 -0.21
CA THR A 19 10.95 19.90 -0.25
C THR A 19 10.31 18.61 -0.72
N ARG A 20 10.95 17.91 -1.67
CA ARG A 20 10.47 16.68 -2.27
C ARG A 20 11.30 15.51 -1.77
N PHE A 21 10.64 14.49 -1.24
CA PHE A 21 11.22 13.21 -0.87
C PHE A 21 10.70 12.11 -1.76
N THR A 22 11.57 11.18 -2.12
CA THR A 22 11.19 10.04 -2.97
C THR A 22 11.86 8.77 -2.49
N ALA A 23 11.12 7.66 -2.60
CA ALA A 23 11.67 6.33 -2.43
C ALA A 23 10.90 5.33 -3.29
N TYR A 24 11.53 4.23 -3.64
CA TYR A 24 10.88 3.10 -4.26
C TYR A 24 11.40 1.78 -3.69
N GLN A 25 10.57 0.75 -3.80
CA GLN A 25 10.94 -0.63 -3.52
C GLN A 25 10.35 -1.55 -4.57
N SER A 26 11.13 -2.52 -4.99
CA SER A 26 10.67 -3.64 -5.83
C SER A 26 10.76 -4.93 -5.04
N ILE A 27 9.88 -5.86 -5.37
CA ILE A 27 9.86 -7.19 -4.79
C ILE A 27 9.74 -8.24 -5.89
N GLU A 28 10.25 -9.41 -5.58
CA GLU A 28 10.03 -10.64 -6.31
C GLU A 28 9.83 -11.76 -5.30
N ILE A 29 8.67 -12.44 -5.38
CA ILE A 29 8.25 -13.44 -4.41
C ILE A 29 8.00 -14.74 -5.17
N PRO A 30 8.81 -15.77 -5.00
CA PRO A 30 8.50 -17.09 -5.51
C PRO A 30 7.29 -17.65 -4.76
N ILE A 31 6.31 -18.14 -5.50
CA ILE A 31 5.06 -18.67 -4.94
C ILE A 31 5.16 -20.19 -4.93
N PRO A 32 5.00 -20.85 -3.77
CA PRO A 32 4.94 -22.30 -3.70
C PRO A 32 3.74 -22.82 -4.48
N GLU A 33 3.90 -23.95 -5.15
CA GLU A 33 2.81 -24.61 -5.84
C GLU A 33 1.70 -24.99 -4.86
N GLN A 34 0.46 -24.67 -5.21
CA GLN A 34 -0.72 -24.87 -4.40
C GLN A 34 -1.89 -25.30 -5.29
N PRO A 35 -2.89 -26.06 -4.74
CA PRO A 35 -4.07 -26.50 -5.50
C PRO A 35 -4.89 -25.37 -6.11
N ILE A 36 -4.87 -24.18 -5.50
CA ILE A 36 -5.58 -23.00 -5.98
C ILE A 36 -4.55 -21.93 -6.38
N PRO A 37 -4.54 -21.47 -7.64
CA PRO A 37 -3.60 -20.47 -8.12
C PRO A 37 -3.66 -19.16 -7.34
N ILE A 38 -2.50 -18.51 -7.14
CA ILE A 38 -2.37 -17.26 -6.37
C ILE A 38 -3.22 -16.12 -6.93
N GLN A 39 -3.53 -16.12 -8.22
CA GLN A 39 -4.38 -15.12 -8.87
C GLN A 39 -5.77 -15.04 -8.23
N HIS A 40 -6.33 -16.20 -7.79
CA HIS A 40 -7.63 -16.22 -7.10
C HIS A 40 -7.58 -15.55 -5.73
N TYR A 41 -6.49 -15.74 -5.00
CA TYR A 41 -6.24 -15.07 -3.72
C TYR A 41 -6.08 -13.55 -3.91
N LEU A 42 -5.31 -13.13 -4.93
CA LEU A 42 -5.02 -11.73 -5.20
C LEU A 42 -6.25 -10.93 -5.65
N ARG A 43 -7.31 -11.57 -6.13
CA ARG A 43 -8.59 -10.90 -6.45
C ARG A 43 -9.35 -10.39 -5.22
N GLN A 44 -8.82 -10.59 -4.03
CA GLN A 44 -9.39 -10.14 -2.76
C GLN A 44 -8.52 -9.01 -2.16
N PRO A 45 -8.74 -7.73 -2.53
CA PRO A 45 -7.88 -6.60 -2.12
C PRO A 45 -7.69 -6.49 -0.61
N GLN A 46 -8.74 -6.80 0.18
CA GLN A 46 -8.70 -6.79 1.64
C GLN A 46 -7.57 -7.67 2.21
N ARG A 47 -7.33 -8.84 1.60
CA ARG A 47 -6.27 -9.76 2.06
C ARG A 47 -4.89 -9.16 1.86
N LEU A 48 -4.67 -8.52 0.71
CA LEU A 48 -3.42 -7.82 0.46
C LEU A 48 -3.21 -6.68 1.47
N VAL A 49 -4.23 -5.88 1.72
CA VAL A 49 -4.14 -4.76 2.68
C VAL A 49 -3.78 -5.27 4.08
N ASN A 50 -4.37 -6.40 4.51
CA ASN A 50 -4.04 -7.06 5.78
C ASN A 50 -2.58 -7.59 5.82
N ALA A 51 -2.04 -7.98 4.67
CA ALA A 51 -0.63 -8.37 4.57
C ALA A 51 0.32 -7.18 4.61
N LEU A 52 -0.10 -6.01 4.11
CA LEU A 52 0.72 -4.78 4.09
C LEU A 52 0.78 -4.08 5.44
N VAL A 53 -0.34 -4.00 6.16
CA VAL A 53 -0.49 -3.23 7.40
C VAL A 53 -1.15 -4.11 8.47
N ASP A 54 -0.92 -3.80 9.73
CA ASP A 54 -1.58 -4.47 10.86
C ASP A 54 -3.10 -4.27 10.77
N PRO A 55 -3.92 -5.34 10.80
CA PRO A 55 -5.37 -5.25 10.69
C PRO A 55 -6.02 -4.29 11.69
N SER A 56 -5.46 -4.16 12.91
CA SER A 56 -5.93 -3.20 13.92
C SER A 56 -5.80 -1.72 13.52
N ARG A 57 -5.04 -1.45 12.45
CA ARG A 57 -4.77 -0.12 11.92
C ARG A 57 -5.44 0.15 10.57
N ILE A 58 -6.31 -0.76 10.14
CA ILE A 58 -7.03 -0.69 8.88
C ILE A 58 -8.50 -0.39 9.18
N GLN A 59 -9.05 0.59 8.48
CA GLN A 59 -10.47 0.85 8.41
C GLN A 59 -10.90 0.77 6.95
N GLN A 60 -11.78 -0.15 6.61
CA GLN A 60 -12.38 -0.21 5.28
C GLN A 60 -13.41 0.91 5.13
N LEU A 61 -13.25 1.76 4.14
CA LEU A 61 -14.16 2.87 3.82
C LEU A 61 -15.13 2.49 2.71
N SER A 62 -14.69 1.66 1.76
CA SER A 62 -15.51 1.06 0.71
C SER A 62 -14.87 -0.25 0.25
N GLU A 63 -15.43 -0.91 -0.76
CA GLU A 63 -14.94 -2.19 -1.29
C GLU A 63 -13.44 -2.14 -1.68
N GLU A 64 -13.00 -1.02 -2.26
CA GLU A 64 -11.62 -0.84 -2.71
C GLU A 64 -10.85 0.23 -1.94
N VAL A 65 -11.47 0.93 -0.99
CA VAL A 65 -10.82 2.07 -0.29
C VAL A 65 -10.63 1.74 1.18
N PHE A 66 -9.38 1.88 1.62
CA PHE A 66 -8.93 1.56 2.96
C PHE A 66 -8.21 2.75 3.59
N ARG A 67 -8.57 3.08 4.82
CA ARG A 67 -7.85 4.04 5.65
C ARG A 67 -6.83 3.31 6.50
N LEU A 68 -5.56 3.68 6.33
CA LEU A 68 -4.42 3.07 7.00
C LEU A 68 -3.82 4.05 8.01
N LYS A 69 -3.89 3.70 9.29
CA LYS A 69 -3.24 4.45 10.37
C LYS A 69 -1.80 3.96 10.52
N MET A 70 -0.84 4.75 10.04
CA MET A 70 0.57 4.38 10.13
C MET A 70 1.08 4.43 11.58
N ARG A 71 2.19 3.76 11.86
CA ARG A 71 2.91 3.95 13.13
C ARG A 71 3.47 5.36 13.18
N PRO A 72 3.64 5.94 14.38
CA PRO A 72 4.36 7.20 14.51
C PRO A 72 5.75 7.09 13.86
N LEU A 73 6.12 8.11 13.11
CA LEU A 73 7.40 8.25 12.43
C LEU A 73 8.13 9.46 13.00
N ASN A 74 9.42 9.29 13.27
CA ASN A 74 10.26 10.39 13.72
C ASN A 74 11.03 10.95 12.54
N PHE A 75 10.86 12.24 12.30
CA PHE A 75 11.63 13.00 11.33
C PHE A 75 12.28 14.19 12.05
N MET A 76 13.62 14.14 12.20
CA MET A 76 14.36 15.09 13.01
C MET A 76 13.78 15.16 14.44
N SER A 77 13.30 16.32 14.89
CA SER A 77 12.63 16.51 16.18
C SER A 77 11.10 16.40 16.13
N LEU A 78 10.53 16.05 14.97
CA LEU A 78 9.09 15.89 14.80
C LEU A 78 8.68 14.42 14.90
N SER A 79 7.64 14.16 15.68
CA SER A 79 6.92 12.87 15.66
C SER A 79 5.63 13.09 14.90
N ILE A 80 5.44 12.37 13.79
CA ILE A 80 4.28 12.48 12.92
C ILE A 80 3.59 11.13 12.81
N GLN A 81 2.26 11.12 12.76
CA GLN A 81 1.47 9.91 12.55
C GLN A 81 0.59 10.08 11.30
N PRO A 82 1.04 9.58 10.15
CA PRO A 82 0.26 9.65 8.92
C PRO A 82 -0.95 8.70 8.97
N THR A 83 -2.07 9.18 8.45
CA THR A 83 -3.25 8.39 8.10
C THR A 83 -3.47 8.51 6.60
N VAL A 84 -3.42 7.40 5.88
CA VAL A 84 -3.46 7.36 4.41
C VAL A 84 -4.73 6.67 3.95
N ASP A 85 -5.53 7.34 3.13
CA ASP A 85 -6.62 6.70 2.39
C ASP A 85 -6.04 6.15 1.08
N MET A 86 -6.19 4.86 0.86
CA MET A 86 -5.61 4.14 -0.25
C MET A 86 -6.68 3.35 -1.00
N ARG A 87 -6.75 3.51 -2.32
CA ARG A 87 -7.50 2.62 -3.18
C ARG A 87 -6.62 1.43 -3.55
N VAL A 88 -7.17 0.23 -3.39
CA VAL A 88 -6.54 -1.04 -3.77
C VAL A 88 -7.57 -1.82 -4.58
N TRP A 89 -7.22 -2.19 -5.81
CA TRP A 89 -8.12 -2.93 -6.69
C TRP A 89 -7.37 -4.01 -7.45
N ALA A 90 -8.09 -5.04 -7.85
CA ALA A 90 -7.56 -6.17 -8.61
C ALA A 90 -8.16 -6.22 -10.01
N GLU A 91 -7.35 -6.57 -11.00
CA GLU A 91 -7.79 -6.93 -12.33
C GLU A 91 -8.12 -8.42 -12.44
N SER A 92 -8.81 -8.81 -13.51
CA SER A 92 -9.23 -10.20 -13.74
C SER A 92 -8.06 -11.19 -13.84
N ASN A 93 -6.88 -10.74 -14.28
CA ASN A 93 -5.64 -11.52 -14.34
C ASN A 93 -4.95 -11.70 -12.97
N GLY A 94 -5.51 -11.14 -11.89
CA GLY A 94 -4.93 -11.16 -10.55
C GLY A 94 -3.88 -10.08 -10.29
N THR A 95 -3.64 -9.16 -11.23
CA THR A 95 -2.79 -8.00 -10.98
C THR A 95 -3.50 -7.06 -10.02
N ILE A 96 -2.80 -6.67 -8.96
CA ILE A 96 -3.29 -5.68 -7.99
C ILE A 96 -2.57 -4.37 -8.18
N TYR A 97 -3.35 -3.30 -8.10
CA TYR A 97 -2.85 -1.93 -8.07
C TYR A 97 -3.22 -1.27 -6.75
N LEU A 98 -2.37 -0.35 -6.31
CA LEU A 98 -2.65 0.51 -5.17
C LEU A 98 -2.27 1.95 -5.47
N ARG A 99 -3.06 2.88 -4.91
CA ARG A 99 -2.83 4.32 -5.05
C ARG A 99 -3.36 5.07 -3.83
N SER A 100 -2.55 6.00 -3.29
CA SER A 100 -3.04 6.93 -2.28
C SER A 100 -4.07 7.88 -2.86
N LEU A 101 -5.14 8.14 -2.12
CA LEU A 101 -6.19 9.11 -2.44
C LEU A 101 -6.02 10.38 -1.61
N ASN A 102 -5.77 10.20 -0.32
CA ASN A 102 -5.60 11.26 0.65
C ASN A 102 -4.57 10.87 1.70
N CYS A 103 -3.97 11.85 2.35
CA CYS A 103 -3.12 11.63 3.51
C CYS A 103 -3.28 12.78 4.50
N GLU A 104 -3.50 12.43 5.76
CA GLU A 104 -3.53 13.36 6.89
C GLU A 104 -2.41 13.05 7.86
N ILE A 105 -1.81 14.08 8.44
CA ILE A 105 -0.84 13.97 9.51
C ILE A 105 -1.49 14.43 10.80
N LEU A 106 -1.71 13.49 11.72
CA LEU A 106 -2.31 13.79 13.01
C LEU A 106 -1.30 14.47 13.94
N GLY A 107 -1.78 15.46 14.69
CA GLY A 107 -1.03 16.15 15.74
C GLY A 107 -0.17 17.32 15.28
N VAL A 108 -0.13 17.65 13.99
CA VAL A 108 0.64 18.79 13.45
C VAL A 108 -0.12 19.48 12.31
N ASP A 109 -1.14 20.26 12.66
CA ASP A 109 -2.05 20.91 11.70
C ASP A 109 -1.32 21.78 10.67
N TYR A 110 -0.26 22.44 11.09
CA TYR A 110 0.54 23.28 10.20
C TYR A 110 1.18 22.47 9.07
N ILE A 111 1.69 21.27 9.36
CA ILE A 111 2.30 20.39 8.37
C ILE A 111 1.21 19.79 7.50
N ASN A 112 0.05 19.42 8.07
CA ASN A 112 -1.04 18.76 7.35
C ASN A 112 -1.52 19.60 6.13
N GLN A 113 -1.61 20.90 6.27
CA GLN A 113 -1.99 21.79 5.17
C GLN A 113 -0.92 21.92 4.07
N ARG A 114 0.33 21.58 4.39
CA ARG A 114 1.53 21.75 3.55
C ARG A 114 2.22 20.45 3.19
N PHE A 115 1.50 19.35 3.36
CA PHE A 115 1.95 17.99 3.08
C PHE A 115 1.13 17.39 1.92
N ALA A 116 1.81 16.64 1.05
CA ALA A 116 1.16 15.80 0.07
C ALA A 116 1.92 14.49 -0.07
N LEU A 117 1.19 13.38 -0.07
CA LEU A 117 1.74 12.03 -0.27
C LEU A 117 1.14 11.43 -1.54
N ASN A 118 2.00 10.90 -2.38
CA ASN A 118 1.63 10.16 -3.57
C ASN A 118 2.31 8.78 -3.54
N LEU A 119 1.52 7.76 -3.27
CA LEU A 119 1.95 6.37 -3.31
C LEU A 119 1.26 5.68 -4.49
N LYS A 120 2.05 4.99 -5.30
CA LYS A 120 1.57 4.10 -6.37
C LYS A 120 2.31 2.78 -6.28
N GLY A 121 1.61 1.70 -6.56
CA GLY A 121 2.26 0.40 -6.61
C GLY A 121 1.41 -0.63 -7.34
N TYR A 122 2.03 -1.77 -7.61
CA TYR A 122 1.39 -2.94 -8.18
C TYR A 122 2.02 -4.24 -7.69
N LEU A 123 1.26 -5.32 -7.79
CA LEU A 123 1.70 -6.71 -7.67
C LEU A 123 1.16 -7.48 -8.86
N LEU A 124 2.05 -8.09 -9.64
CA LEU A 124 1.76 -8.85 -10.85
C LEU A 124 2.15 -10.29 -10.66
N PRO A 125 1.22 -11.26 -10.65
CA PRO A 125 1.54 -12.68 -10.72
C PRO A 125 1.99 -13.04 -12.14
N GLU A 126 3.20 -13.57 -12.25
CA GLU A 126 3.82 -13.98 -13.50
C GLU A 126 4.07 -15.50 -13.48
N GLN A 127 3.48 -16.19 -14.44
CA GLN A 127 3.74 -17.62 -14.62
C GLN A 127 5.05 -17.81 -15.36
N GLN A 128 5.98 -18.53 -14.73
CA GLN A 128 7.22 -18.99 -15.35
C GLN A 128 7.05 -20.47 -15.78
N VAL A 129 8.03 -21.03 -16.49
CA VAL A 129 7.95 -22.41 -17.01
C VAL A 129 7.68 -23.44 -15.91
N THR A 130 8.30 -23.29 -14.73
CA THR A 130 8.22 -24.26 -13.61
C THR A 130 7.67 -23.69 -12.32
N SER A 131 7.35 -22.39 -12.27
CA SER A 131 6.94 -21.73 -11.02
C SER A 131 6.10 -20.49 -11.30
N THR A 132 5.41 -20.01 -10.28
CA THR A 132 4.76 -18.70 -10.31
C THR A 132 5.55 -17.74 -9.42
N VAL A 133 5.74 -16.52 -9.90
CA VAL A 133 6.43 -15.45 -9.16
C VAL A 133 5.54 -14.22 -9.11
N ILE A 134 5.43 -13.57 -7.95
CA ILE A 134 4.82 -12.24 -7.86
C ILE A 134 5.93 -11.20 -7.98
N LYS A 135 5.84 -10.36 -9.01
CA LYS A 135 6.65 -9.15 -9.15
C LYS A 135 5.87 -7.93 -8.68
N GLY A 136 6.53 -7.03 -8.02
CA GLY A 136 5.86 -5.82 -7.55
C GLY A 136 6.79 -4.63 -7.44
N ARG A 137 6.16 -3.44 -7.43
CA ARG A 137 6.85 -2.17 -7.22
C ARG A 137 5.94 -1.19 -6.50
N ALA A 138 6.54 -0.43 -5.60
CA ALA A 138 5.91 0.71 -4.96
C ALA A 138 6.81 1.94 -5.10
N ASP A 139 6.24 3.05 -5.56
CA ASP A 139 6.87 4.36 -5.68
C ASP A 139 6.17 5.33 -4.73
N LEU A 140 6.92 5.94 -3.84
CA LEU A 140 6.44 6.87 -2.82
C LEU A 140 7.09 8.23 -3.00
N GLU A 141 6.26 9.26 -3.12
CA GLU A 141 6.65 10.65 -3.19
C GLU A 141 5.95 11.44 -2.08
N VAL A 142 6.71 12.27 -1.40
CA VAL A 142 6.20 13.20 -0.38
C VAL A 142 6.69 14.59 -0.71
N LEU A 143 5.76 15.54 -0.69
CA LEU A 143 6.02 16.97 -0.79
C LEU A 143 5.67 17.62 0.55
N VAL A 144 6.57 18.34 1.15
CA VAL A 144 6.36 19.03 2.41
C VAL A 144 7.02 20.41 2.41
N ASP A 145 6.29 21.41 2.90
CA ASP A 145 6.81 22.74 3.16
C ASP A 145 7.06 22.87 4.66
N PHE A 146 8.33 22.94 5.02
CA PHE A 146 8.74 22.96 6.42
C PHE A 146 8.68 24.35 7.02
N PRO A 147 8.13 24.48 8.25
CA PRO A 147 8.20 25.72 9.01
C PRO A 147 9.62 25.97 9.55
N PRO A 148 9.95 27.23 9.92
CA PRO A 148 11.09 27.47 10.78
C PRO A 148 10.99 26.67 12.11
N PRO A 149 12.09 26.14 12.65
CA PRO A 149 13.48 26.30 12.19
C PRO A 149 13.94 25.32 11.08
N PHE A 150 13.11 24.33 10.69
CA PHE A 150 13.51 23.30 9.73
C PHE A 150 13.80 23.84 8.34
N SER A 151 13.14 24.96 7.93
CA SER A 151 13.41 25.64 6.67
C SER A 151 14.82 26.19 6.56
N TYR A 152 15.54 26.34 7.67
CA TYR A 152 16.96 26.75 7.67
C TYR A 152 17.93 25.57 7.53
N THR A 153 17.44 24.34 7.60
CA THR A 153 18.28 23.16 7.38
C THR A 153 18.68 23.09 5.91
N PRO A 154 19.97 22.85 5.59
CA PRO A 154 20.42 22.73 4.22
C PRO A 154 19.63 21.66 3.46
N LYS A 155 19.15 22.00 2.26
CA LYS A 155 18.30 21.16 1.42
C LYS A 155 18.82 19.73 1.24
N PRO A 156 20.13 19.50 0.99
CA PRO A 156 20.68 18.15 0.86
C PRO A 156 20.51 17.29 2.11
N ILE A 157 20.60 17.88 3.30
CA ILE A 157 20.41 17.18 4.57
C ILE A 157 18.94 16.80 4.75
N LEU A 158 18.01 17.72 4.46
CA LEU A 158 16.57 17.44 4.49
C LEU A 158 16.21 16.31 3.52
N GLU A 159 16.70 16.38 2.28
CA GLU A 159 16.44 15.38 1.24
C GLU A 159 17.00 14.00 1.61
N ALA A 160 18.23 13.94 2.07
CA ALA A 160 18.86 12.69 2.49
C ALA A 160 18.09 12.03 3.65
N THR A 161 17.72 12.82 4.68
CA THR A 161 16.98 12.34 5.83
C THR A 161 15.57 11.88 5.44
N GLY A 162 14.84 12.67 4.64
CA GLY A 162 13.49 12.34 4.19
C GLY A 162 13.45 11.12 3.27
N ASN A 163 14.34 11.05 2.30
CA ASN A 163 14.45 9.88 1.40
C ASN A 163 14.81 8.61 2.19
N GLY A 164 15.72 8.71 3.17
CA GLY A 164 16.08 7.62 4.06
C GLY A 164 14.89 7.12 4.88
N LEU A 165 14.08 8.03 5.43
CA LEU A 165 12.87 7.69 6.16
C LEU A 165 11.86 6.97 5.25
N LEU A 166 11.56 7.51 4.06
CA LEU A 166 10.62 6.88 3.13
C LEU A 166 11.10 5.50 2.70
N LYS A 167 12.40 5.34 2.45
CA LYS A 167 13.01 4.05 2.12
C LYS A 167 12.84 3.03 3.25
N SER A 168 13.03 3.44 4.51
CA SER A 168 12.85 2.56 5.67
C SER A 168 11.39 2.14 5.85
N VAL A 169 10.44 3.04 5.63
CA VAL A 169 9.00 2.73 5.65
C VAL A 169 8.65 1.69 4.60
N LEU A 170 9.06 1.91 3.34
CA LEU A 170 8.79 0.96 2.26
C LEU A 170 9.46 -0.40 2.50
N LEU A 171 10.67 -0.43 3.07
CA LEU A 171 11.36 -1.67 3.42
C LEU A 171 10.62 -2.44 4.50
N THR A 172 10.11 -1.78 5.52
CA THR A 172 9.30 -2.39 6.58
C THR A 172 8.02 -3.01 6.01
N VAL A 173 7.33 -2.29 5.12
CA VAL A 173 6.12 -2.80 4.45
C VAL A 173 6.46 -3.99 3.55
N LYS A 174 7.57 -3.93 2.80
CA LYS A 174 8.07 -5.03 1.98
C LYS A 174 8.32 -6.29 2.81
N GLN A 175 9.05 -6.18 3.92
CA GLN A 175 9.35 -7.32 4.81
C GLN A 175 8.07 -7.94 5.35
N ARG A 176 7.13 -7.09 5.81
CA ARG A 176 5.83 -7.57 6.28
C ARG A 176 5.06 -8.30 5.18
N LEU A 177 4.99 -7.72 3.99
CA LEU A 177 4.32 -8.34 2.84
C LEU A 177 4.89 -9.71 2.52
N LEU A 178 6.22 -9.84 2.45
CA LEU A 178 6.89 -11.12 2.17
C LEU A 178 6.47 -12.22 3.15
N HIS A 179 6.41 -11.91 4.45
CA HIS A 179 6.04 -12.89 5.47
C HIS A 179 4.54 -13.17 5.51
N GLN A 180 3.71 -12.14 5.45
CA GLN A 180 2.27 -12.28 5.68
C GLN A 180 1.53 -12.81 4.45
N LEU A 181 1.93 -12.40 3.25
CA LEU A 181 1.26 -12.81 2.01
C LEU A 181 1.30 -14.34 1.83
N LEU A 182 2.48 -14.95 1.94
CA LEU A 182 2.65 -16.39 1.76
C LEU A 182 1.94 -17.20 2.85
N ALA A 183 2.05 -16.73 4.10
CA ALA A 183 1.39 -17.38 5.23
C ALA A 183 -0.14 -17.33 5.12
N ASP A 184 -0.70 -16.18 4.73
CA ASP A 184 -2.14 -16.03 4.57
C ASP A 184 -2.65 -16.77 3.32
N TYR A 185 -1.91 -16.73 2.21
CA TYR A 185 -2.25 -17.48 1.01
C TYR A 185 -2.32 -18.98 1.28
N SER A 186 -1.32 -19.57 1.93
CA SER A 186 -1.32 -21.00 2.26
C SER A 186 -2.50 -21.37 3.16
N ARG A 187 -2.79 -20.56 4.17
CA ARG A 187 -3.95 -20.76 5.06
C ARG A 187 -5.28 -20.66 4.31
N TRP A 188 -5.40 -19.69 3.43
CA TRP A 188 -6.60 -19.49 2.62
C TRP A 188 -6.85 -20.69 1.69
N VAL A 189 -5.82 -21.23 1.03
CA VAL A 189 -5.93 -22.41 0.17
C VAL A 189 -6.45 -23.62 0.97
N ILE A 190 -5.91 -23.85 2.17
CA ILE A 190 -6.35 -24.96 3.03
C ILE A 190 -7.85 -24.82 3.37
N LEU A 191 -8.29 -23.60 3.73
CA LEU A 191 -9.70 -23.35 4.07
C LEU A 191 -10.61 -23.58 2.86
N GLN A 192 -10.27 -23.02 1.69
CA GLN A 192 -11.07 -23.18 0.46
C GLN A 192 -11.16 -24.65 0.01
N THR A 193 -10.08 -25.38 0.10
CA THR A 193 -10.05 -26.81 -0.26
C THR A 193 -10.92 -27.62 0.69
N ARG A 194 -10.93 -27.29 1.97
CA ARG A 194 -11.73 -27.96 2.99
C ARG A 194 -13.23 -27.66 2.83
N GLU A 195 -13.59 -26.42 2.58
CA GLU A 195 -14.99 -26.00 2.33
C GLU A 195 -15.55 -26.76 1.12
N LYS A 196 -14.80 -26.80 0.00
CA LYS A 196 -15.20 -27.53 -1.20
C LYS A 196 -15.40 -29.02 -0.95
N ALA A 197 -14.52 -29.66 -0.18
CA ALA A 197 -14.64 -31.07 0.16
C ALA A 197 -15.85 -31.37 1.08
N LEU A 198 -16.33 -30.42 1.86
CA LEU A 198 -17.56 -30.53 2.66
C LEU A 198 -18.81 -30.34 1.81
N GLU A 199 -18.80 -29.41 0.86
CA GLU A 199 -19.90 -29.20 -0.08
C GLU A 199 -20.11 -30.44 -0.97
N ASP A 200 -19.03 -31.03 -1.52
CA ASP A 200 -19.10 -32.24 -2.34
C ASP A 200 -19.69 -33.46 -1.57
N LYS A 201 -19.47 -33.53 -0.25
CA LYS A 201 -20.03 -34.60 0.61
C LYS A 201 -21.49 -34.36 0.98
N SER A 202 -21.99 -33.15 0.91
CA SER A 202 -23.36 -32.75 1.25
C SER A 202 -24.34 -32.80 0.07
N MET A 203 -23.85 -33.00 -1.16
CA MET A 203 -24.70 -33.20 -2.33
C MET A 203 -25.36 -34.59 -2.26
N PRO A 204 -26.70 -34.70 -2.21
CA PRO A 204 -27.38 -36.00 -2.30
C PRO A 204 -27.08 -36.63 -3.67
N LEU A 205 -26.68 -37.91 -3.64
CA LEU A 205 -26.64 -38.73 -4.86
C LEU A 205 -28.03 -38.74 -5.49
N PHE A 206 -28.22 -37.93 -6.52
CA PHE A 206 -29.37 -38.07 -7.40
C PHE A 206 -29.18 -39.37 -8.14
N ASN A 207 -29.87 -40.44 -7.68
CA ASN A 207 -30.03 -41.68 -8.46
C ASN A 207 -31.13 -41.40 -9.51
N PRO A 208 -30.84 -41.41 -10.80
CA PRO A 208 -31.89 -41.44 -11.81
C PRO A 208 -32.39 -42.90 -11.86
N GLU A 209 -33.64 -43.15 -11.45
CA GLU A 209 -34.40 -44.31 -11.85
C GLU A 209 -34.79 -44.22 -13.34
#